data_57670ebe37eac70a1d95eb6f1e2f9f8a
#
_entry.id   57670ebe37eac70a1d95eb6f1e2f9f8a
#
_cell.length_a   1.000
_cell.length_b   1.000
_cell.length_c   1.000
_cell.angle_alpha   90.00
_cell.angle_beta   90.00
_cell.angle_gamma   90.00
#
_symmetry.space_group_name_H-M   'P 1'
#
loop_
_entity.id
_entity.type
_entity.pdbx_description
1 polymer ?
#
loop_
_entity_poly.entity_id
_entity_poly.type
_entity_poly.pdbx_seq_one_letter_code
_entity_poly.pdbx_strand_id
1 'polypeptide(L)'
;MKFFRSPSKLNATSVLLLLFFCYYSTDAFDAFDPNGNITIKWDVISWTPDGYVAVVTINNFQQYRHIQPPGWSLKWTWEKDEVIWSMLGSQTTEQGNCSKFKGDIPHCCKKDPTVIDLLPETPHNQQIANCCKGGVVNSWGHDPSNSISSFQLSVGSAGTTNNTVRIPKNFTLNAPGPGYTCGPAKIVKPTKFFTPDGRRVTQAMS
;
A
#
# COMPACT_ATOMS: atom_id res chain seq x y z
N MET A 1 -22.30 -4.35 67.10
CA MET A 1 -21.27 -3.50 66.50
C MET A 1 -21.31 -3.67 65.00
N LYS A 2 -21.86 -2.75 64.23
CA LYS A 2 -21.89 -2.79 62.74
C LYS A 2 -20.83 -1.85 62.23
N PHE A 3 -19.79 -2.38 61.56
CA PHE A 3 -18.81 -1.56 60.87
C PHE A 3 -19.33 -1.21 59.46
N PHE A 4 -19.68 0.05 59.26
CA PHE A 4 -19.89 0.60 57.93
C PHE A 4 -18.53 0.90 57.28
N ARG A 5 -18.24 0.20 56.19
CA ARG A 5 -17.07 0.48 55.33
C ARG A 5 -17.47 1.58 54.35
N SER A 6 -16.87 2.75 54.49
CA SER A 6 -17.01 3.87 53.57
C SER A 6 -16.49 3.53 52.19
N PRO A 7 -17.19 3.84 51.06
CA PRO A 7 -16.65 3.67 49.73
C PRO A 7 -15.53 4.70 49.52
N SER A 8 -14.34 4.17 49.15
CA SER A 8 -13.21 5.02 48.77
C SER A 8 -13.58 5.83 47.53
N LYS A 9 -13.59 7.17 47.70
CA LYS A 9 -13.75 8.10 46.56
C LYS A 9 -12.55 7.93 45.63
N LEU A 10 -12.79 7.35 44.46
CA LEU A 10 -11.80 7.31 43.39
C LEU A 10 -11.60 8.75 42.92
N ASN A 11 -10.42 9.31 43.15
CA ASN A 11 -10.10 10.68 42.78
C ASN A 11 -10.17 10.84 41.26
N ALA A 12 -10.86 11.88 40.78
CA ALA A 12 -11.01 12.19 39.36
C ALA A 12 -9.66 12.28 38.62
N THR A 13 -8.59 12.66 39.34
CA THR A 13 -7.21 12.67 38.85
C THR A 13 -6.69 11.27 38.51
N SER A 14 -7.04 10.22 39.29
CA SER A 14 -6.62 8.85 39.00
C SER A 14 -7.32 8.27 37.76
N VAL A 15 -8.59 8.61 37.55
CA VAL A 15 -9.35 8.22 36.35
C VAL A 15 -8.82 8.94 35.12
N LEU A 16 -8.45 10.20 35.22
CA LEU A 16 -7.86 10.98 34.14
C LEU A 16 -6.48 10.44 33.73
N LEU A 17 -5.65 10.01 34.68
CA LEU A 17 -4.37 9.39 34.43
C LEU A 17 -4.53 8.04 33.69
N LEU A 18 -5.49 7.22 34.08
CA LEU A 18 -5.80 5.96 33.41
C LEU A 18 -6.30 6.15 31.97
N LEU A 19 -7.08 7.22 31.72
CA LEU A 19 -7.52 7.57 30.36
C LEU A 19 -6.38 8.08 29.47
N PHE A 20 -5.37 8.76 30.04
CA PHE A 20 -4.19 9.21 29.30
C PHE A 20 -3.30 8.05 28.84
N PHE A 21 -3.24 6.95 29.57
CA PHE A 21 -2.46 5.75 29.18
C PHE A 21 -3.12 4.93 28.05
N CYS A 22 -4.40 5.16 27.73
CA CYS A 22 -5.10 4.47 26.63
C CYS A 22 -4.89 5.12 25.24
N TYR A 23 -4.20 6.25 25.16
CA TYR A 23 -3.93 6.95 23.88
C TYR A 23 -2.55 6.69 23.27
N TYR A 24 -1.75 5.81 23.83
CA TYR A 24 -0.58 5.34 23.12
C TYR A 24 -1.06 4.37 22.05
N SER A 25 -1.06 4.83 20.78
CA SER A 25 -1.12 3.93 19.64
C SER A 25 -0.01 2.90 19.82
N THR A 26 -0.38 1.67 20.14
CA THR A 26 0.56 0.56 20.09
C THR A 26 0.93 0.41 18.61
N ASP A 27 2.11 0.89 18.22
CA ASP A 27 2.74 0.36 17.02
C ASP A 27 2.63 -1.17 17.12
N ALA A 28 2.18 -1.80 16.06
CA ALA A 28 1.99 -3.24 16.04
C ALA A 28 3.37 -3.94 16.06
N PHE A 29 4.05 -3.82 17.20
CA PHE A 29 5.33 -4.45 17.46
C PHE A 29 5.11 -5.95 17.63
N ASP A 30 5.65 -6.74 16.69
CA ASP A 30 5.71 -8.18 16.82
C ASP A 30 6.99 -8.57 17.56
N ALA A 31 6.85 -9.03 18.80
CA ALA A 31 7.99 -9.44 19.63
C ALA A 31 8.76 -10.63 19.03
N PHE A 32 8.13 -11.45 18.21
CA PHE A 32 8.73 -12.58 17.51
C PHE A 32 9.42 -12.19 16.20
N ASP A 33 9.10 -11.03 15.65
CA ASP A 33 9.68 -10.51 14.41
C ASP A 33 9.89 -8.98 14.50
N PRO A 34 10.79 -8.53 15.39
CA PRO A 34 11.00 -7.10 15.68
C PRO A 34 11.51 -6.30 14.48
N ASN A 35 12.09 -6.96 13.49
CA ASN A 35 12.58 -6.36 12.25
C ASN A 35 11.69 -6.62 11.04
N GLY A 36 10.61 -7.38 11.24
CA GLY A 36 9.66 -7.69 10.18
C GLY A 36 8.97 -6.43 9.67
N ASN A 37 8.96 -6.29 8.35
CA ASN A 37 8.33 -5.13 7.73
C ASN A 37 7.70 -5.50 6.39
N ILE A 38 6.81 -4.65 5.91
CA ILE A 38 6.32 -4.67 4.53
C ILE A 38 6.82 -3.42 3.84
N THR A 39 7.48 -3.61 2.70
CA THR A 39 7.97 -2.50 1.88
C THR A 39 7.06 -2.32 0.68
N ILE A 40 6.58 -1.09 0.47
CA ILE A 40 5.86 -0.70 -0.75
C ILE A 40 6.82 0.14 -1.59
N LYS A 41 7.14 -0.34 -2.78
CA LYS A 41 8.05 0.32 -3.70
C LYS A 41 7.28 0.80 -4.92
N TRP A 42 7.49 2.06 -5.30
CA TRP A 42 6.85 2.70 -6.43
C TRP A 42 7.91 3.09 -7.45
N ASP A 43 8.00 2.34 -8.54
CA ASP A 43 9.01 2.53 -9.58
C ASP A 43 8.36 3.12 -10.84
N VAL A 44 8.72 4.34 -11.20
CA VAL A 44 8.33 4.94 -12.48
C VAL A 44 9.16 4.27 -13.57
N ILE A 45 8.49 3.60 -14.53
CA ILE A 45 9.16 2.84 -15.60
C ILE A 45 9.18 3.57 -16.95
N SER A 46 8.25 4.50 -17.17
CA SER A 46 8.24 5.35 -18.37
C SER A 46 7.44 6.62 -18.15
N TRP A 47 7.83 7.68 -18.85
CA TRP A 47 7.08 8.92 -18.93
C TRP A 47 6.08 8.86 -20.08
N THR A 48 4.91 9.46 -19.89
CA THR A 48 3.89 9.66 -20.92
C THR A 48 3.67 11.15 -21.13
N PRO A 49 2.98 11.58 -22.21
CA PRO A 49 2.73 13.01 -22.44
C PRO A 49 1.94 13.71 -21.32
N ASP A 50 1.15 12.96 -20.55
CA ASP A 50 0.27 13.46 -19.48
C ASP A 50 0.70 13.00 -18.08
N GLY A 51 1.77 12.19 -17.97
CA GLY A 51 2.18 11.67 -16.68
C GLY A 51 3.22 10.55 -16.78
N TYR A 52 2.91 9.38 -16.23
CA TYR A 52 3.87 8.27 -16.16
C TYR A 52 3.21 6.90 -16.02
N VAL A 53 3.97 5.87 -16.33
CA VAL A 53 3.65 4.48 -15.97
C VAL A 53 4.54 4.05 -14.82
N ALA A 54 3.94 3.45 -13.80
CA ALA A 54 4.67 2.92 -12.65
C ALA A 54 4.33 1.46 -12.37
N VAL A 55 5.30 0.75 -11.81
CA VAL A 55 5.10 -0.55 -11.18
C VAL A 55 5.20 -0.36 -9.67
N VAL A 56 4.18 -0.84 -8.96
CA VAL A 56 4.14 -0.85 -7.51
C VAL A 56 4.36 -2.27 -7.03
N THR A 57 5.32 -2.44 -6.13
CA THR A 57 5.69 -3.74 -5.58
C THR A 57 5.55 -3.73 -4.07
N ILE A 58 4.79 -4.67 -3.54
CA ILE A 58 4.61 -4.93 -2.12
C ILE A 58 5.47 -6.15 -1.77
N ASN A 59 6.47 -5.96 -0.91
CA ASN A 59 7.33 -7.04 -0.43
C ASN A 59 7.05 -7.29 1.05
N ASN A 60 6.69 -8.51 1.39
CA ASN A 60 6.46 -8.92 2.77
C ASN A 60 7.73 -9.55 3.36
N PHE A 61 8.60 -8.75 3.97
CA PHE A 61 9.83 -9.21 4.60
C PHE A 61 9.64 -9.75 6.02
N GLN A 62 8.40 -9.94 6.47
CA GLN A 62 8.12 -10.55 7.75
C GLN A 62 8.52 -12.05 7.75
N GLN A 63 9.01 -12.54 8.87
CA GLN A 63 9.48 -13.93 8.99
C GLN A 63 8.31 -14.93 9.09
N TYR A 64 7.23 -14.55 9.77
CA TYR A 64 6.17 -15.49 10.12
C TYR A 64 4.79 -15.07 9.65
N ARG A 65 4.58 -13.78 9.41
CA ARG A 65 3.25 -13.23 9.22
C ARG A 65 2.89 -13.10 7.74
N HIS A 66 1.93 -13.91 7.31
CA HIS A 66 1.35 -13.84 5.97
C HIS A 66 0.22 -12.82 5.91
N ILE A 67 -0.01 -12.23 4.74
CA ILE A 67 -1.25 -11.56 4.41
C ILE A 67 -2.21 -12.63 3.90
N GLN A 68 -3.23 -12.96 4.72
CA GLN A 68 -4.24 -13.96 4.44
C GLN A 68 -5.41 -13.39 3.62
N PRO A 69 -6.30 -14.22 3.03
CA PRO A 69 -7.56 -13.74 2.47
C PRO A 69 -8.36 -12.89 3.49
N PRO A 70 -9.04 -11.82 3.04
CA PRO A 70 -9.30 -11.41 1.67
C PRO A 70 -8.16 -10.64 0.99
N GLY A 71 -6.95 -10.64 1.54
CA GLY A 71 -5.79 -10.04 0.94
C GLY A 71 -5.55 -8.59 1.36
N TRP A 72 -4.58 -7.96 0.71
CA TRP A 72 -4.23 -6.58 0.96
C TRP A 72 -5.13 -5.60 0.21
N SER A 73 -5.31 -4.43 0.79
CA SER A 73 -5.74 -3.23 0.08
C SER A 73 -4.79 -2.07 0.36
N LEU A 74 -4.41 -1.35 -0.69
CA LEU A 74 -3.51 -0.22 -0.62
C LEU A 74 -4.24 1.06 -0.98
N LYS A 75 -4.17 2.05 -0.10
CA LYS A 75 -4.74 3.37 -0.31
C LYS A 75 -3.64 4.43 -0.24
N TRP A 76 -3.79 5.51 -1.01
CA TRP A 76 -2.95 6.71 -0.92
C TRP A 76 -3.77 7.95 -1.27
N THR A 77 -3.16 9.13 -1.11
CA THR A 77 -3.74 10.40 -1.52
C THR A 77 -2.84 11.04 -2.57
N TRP A 78 -3.41 11.40 -3.71
CA TRP A 78 -2.71 12.16 -4.72
C TRP A 78 -2.39 13.58 -4.25
N GLU A 79 -1.25 14.12 -4.64
CA GLU A 79 -0.86 15.49 -4.27
C GLU A 79 -1.66 16.54 -5.06
N LYS A 80 -1.91 16.26 -6.35
CA LYS A 80 -2.66 17.12 -7.28
C LYS A 80 -3.95 16.41 -7.72
N ASP A 81 -4.34 16.64 -8.96
CA ASP A 81 -5.54 16.06 -9.59
C ASP A 81 -5.21 14.87 -10.49
N GLU A 82 -4.21 14.08 -10.06
CA GLU A 82 -3.79 12.88 -10.77
C GLU A 82 -4.97 11.90 -10.90
N VAL A 83 -4.97 11.16 -12.02
CA VAL A 83 -5.95 10.12 -12.31
C VAL A 83 -5.25 8.84 -12.72
N ILE A 84 -5.91 7.71 -12.55
CA ILE A 84 -5.42 6.42 -13.06
C ILE A 84 -6.10 6.14 -14.38
N TRP A 85 -5.34 6.13 -15.48
CA TRP A 85 -5.86 5.80 -16.80
C TRP A 85 -6.13 4.31 -16.97
N SER A 86 -5.20 3.49 -16.53
CA SER A 86 -5.30 2.03 -16.63
C SER A 86 -4.49 1.33 -15.55
N MET A 87 -4.87 0.08 -15.26
CA MET A 87 -4.16 -0.78 -14.32
C MET A 87 -3.99 -2.19 -14.91
N LEU A 88 -2.92 -2.86 -14.51
CA LEU A 88 -2.65 -4.28 -14.76
C LEU A 88 -2.25 -4.94 -13.45
N GLY A 89 -2.75 -6.13 -13.20
CA GLY A 89 -2.47 -6.88 -11.98
C GLY A 89 -3.25 -6.43 -10.76
N SER A 90 -4.03 -5.35 -10.86
CA SER A 90 -4.87 -4.84 -9.78
C SER A 90 -6.02 -4.01 -10.32
N GLN A 91 -6.91 -3.61 -9.43
CA GLN A 91 -8.02 -2.71 -9.75
C GLN A 91 -8.31 -1.75 -8.59
N THR A 92 -8.95 -0.62 -8.88
CA THR A 92 -9.48 0.23 -7.83
C THR A 92 -10.85 -0.26 -7.38
N THR A 93 -11.16 -0.08 -6.11
CA THR A 93 -12.48 -0.45 -5.54
C THR A 93 -13.60 0.45 -6.04
N GLU A 94 -13.27 1.67 -6.49
CA GLU A 94 -14.23 2.67 -6.98
C GLU A 94 -13.60 3.55 -8.05
N GLN A 95 -14.37 3.92 -9.09
CA GLN A 95 -13.92 4.82 -10.14
C GLN A 95 -13.87 6.29 -9.69
N GLY A 96 -14.82 6.70 -8.87
CA GLY A 96 -15.00 8.11 -8.50
C GLY A 96 -15.67 8.93 -9.60
N ASN A 97 -15.63 10.26 -9.46
CA ASN A 97 -16.28 11.18 -10.41
C ASN A 97 -15.34 11.56 -11.56
N CYS A 98 -15.54 10.93 -12.72
CA CYS A 98 -14.80 11.20 -13.96
C CYS A 98 -15.54 12.14 -14.93
N SER A 99 -16.57 12.85 -14.51
CA SER A 99 -17.43 13.67 -15.38
C SER A 99 -16.71 14.80 -16.15
N LYS A 100 -15.51 15.20 -15.68
CA LYS A 100 -14.66 16.18 -16.37
C LYS A 100 -14.05 15.64 -17.68
N PHE A 101 -14.00 14.32 -17.86
CA PHE A 101 -13.43 13.66 -19.03
C PHE A 101 -14.58 13.32 -20.00
N LYS A 102 -14.54 13.89 -21.23
CA LYS A 102 -15.59 13.73 -22.24
C LYS A 102 -15.24 12.72 -23.36
N GLY A 103 -13.97 12.37 -23.48
CA GLY A 103 -13.46 11.38 -24.45
C GLY A 103 -13.12 10.08 -23.74
N ASP A 104 -11.84 9.77 -23.66
CA ASP A 104 -11.36 8.62 -22.90
C ASP A 104 -11.61 8.83 -21.39
N ILE A 105 -12.22 7.84 -20.77
CA ILE A 105 -12.60 7.90 -19.36
C ILE A 105 -11.53 7.15 -18.53
N PRO A 106 -10.91 7.79 -17.54
CA PRO A 106 -9.96 7.12 -16.67
C PRO A 106 -10.57 5.95 -15.89
N HIS A 107 -9.74 4.98 -15.57
CA HIS A 107 -10.08 3.87 -14.68
C HIS A 107 -10.48 4.37 -13.28
N CYS A 108 -9.80 5.40 -12.77
CA CYS A 108 -10.14 6.01 -11.48
C CYS A 108 -9.80 7.50 -11.45
N CYS A 109 -10.76 8.29 -10.96
CA CYS A 109 -10.66 9.75 -10.79
C CYS A 109 -10.74 10.18 -9.31
N LYS A 110 -10.56 9.25 -8.37
CA LYS A 110 -10.56 9.57 -6.95
C LYS A 110 -9.25 10.23 -6.53
N LYS A 111 -9.34 11.22 -5.67
CA LYS A 111 -8.20 11.86 -5.01
C LYS A 111 -7.47 10.88 -4.08
N ASP A 112 -8.20 9.92 -3.51
CA ASP A 112 -7.74 8.92 -2.56
C ASP A 112 -8.17 7.52 -3.02
N PRO A 113 -7.57 6.98 -4.10
CA PRO A 113 -7.91 5.66 -4.61
C PRO A 113 -7.54 4.56 -3.61
N THR A 114 -8.37 3.52 -3.58
CA THR A 114 -8.07 2.26 -2.89
C THR A 114 -7.93 1.17 -3.94
N VAL A 115 -6.82 0.46 -3.89
CA VAL A 115 -6.44 -0.58 -4.85
C VAL A 115 -6.39 -1.94 -4.16
N ILE A 116 -6.85 -2.95 -4.88
CA ILE A 116 -6.81 -4.36 -4.47
C ILE A 116 -6.20 -5.21 -5.58
N ASP A 117 -5.61 -6.35 -5.21
CA ASP A 117 -5.09 -7.33 -6.14
C ASP A 117 -6.22 -8.02 -6.92
N LEU A 118 -5.94 -8.48 -8.13
CA LEU A 118 -6.86 -9.30 -8.90
C LEU A 118 -6.84 -10.76 -8.44
N LEU A 119 -7.89 -11.51 -8.80
CA LEU A 119 -8.02 -12.93 -8.48
C LEU A 119 -7.18 -13.80 -9.43
N PRO A 120 -6.86 -15.05 -9.04
CA PRO A 120 -6.06 -15.97 -9.87
C PRO A 120 -6.66 -16.28 -11.24
N GLU A 121 -7.99 -16.23 -11.39
CA GLU A 121 -8.70 -16.52 -12.64
C GLU A 121 -8.71 -15.33 -13.63
N THR A 122 -8.03 -14.24 -13.27
CA THR A 122 -7.94 -13.05 -14.13
C THR A 122 -7.32 -13.39 -15.49
N PRO A 123 -7.87 -12.89 -16.62
CA PRO A 123 -7.32 -13.12 -17.94
C PRO A 123 -5.86 -12.66 -18.07
N HIS A 124 -5.04 -13.40 -18.81
CA HIS A 124 -3.59 -13.16 -18.96
C HIS A 124 -3.24 -11.75 -19.44
N ASN A 125 -4.10 -11.13 -20.27
CA ASN A 125 -3.87 -9.75 -20.74
C ASN A 125 -4.03 -8.68 -19.66
N GLN A 126 -4.53 -9.04 -18.48
CA GLN A 126 -4.65 -8.17 -17.31
C GLN A 126 -3.62 -8.52 -16.22
N GLN A 127 -2.80 -9.53 -16.44
CA GLN A 127 -1.80 -9.98 -15.48
C GLN A 127 -0.44 -9.34 -15.73
N ILE A 128 0.33 -9.21 -14.65
CA ILE A 128 1.77 -8.96 -14.68
C ILE A 128 2.48 -9.94 -13.75
N ALA A 129 3.80 -9.94 -13.75
CA ALA A 129 4.57 -10.76 -12.82
C ALA A 129 4.21 -10.43 -11.36
N ASN A 130 4.07 -11.46 -10.53
CA ASN A 130 3.76 -11.41 -9.10
C ASN A 130 2.37 -10.89 -8.73
N CYS A 131 1.44 -10.72 -9.68
CA CYS A 131 0.08 -10.33 -9.38
C CYS A 131 -0.86 -11.51 -9.18
N CYS A 132 -2.13 -11.14 -8.96
CA CYS A 132 -3.31 -11.96 -9.20
C CYS A 132 -3.39 -13.18 -8.27
N LYS A 133 -3.19 -12.91 -6.99
CA LYS A 133 -3.30 -13.89 -5.89
C LYS A 133 -4.43 -13.51 -4.92
N GLY A 134 -5.34 -12.60 -5.32
CA GLY A 134 -6.39 -12.08 -4.44
C GLY A 134 -5.81 -11.31 -3.23
N GLY A 135 -4.64 -10.70 -3.38
CA GLY A 135 -3.97 -9.96 -2.33
C GLY A 135 -3.31 -10.80 -1.24
N VAL A 136 -3.22 -12.12 -1.44
CA VAL A 136 -2.50 -13.01 -0.52
C VAL A 136 -1.01 -12.90 -0.77
N VAL A 137 -0.24 -12.66 0.30
CA VAL A 137 1.23 -12.54 0.23
C VAL A 137 1.85 -13.31 1.39
N ASN A 138 2.66 -14.30 1.06
CA ASN A 138 3.32 -15.11 2.08
C ASN A 138 4.40 -14.31 2.82
N SER A 139 4.81 -14.81 3.98
CA SER A 139 5.96 -14.25 4.69
C SER A 139 7.26 -14.66 3.99
N TRP A 140 8.24 -13.78 4.02
CA TRP A 140 9.57 -14.05 3.47
C TRP A 140 10.23 -15.28 4.09
N GLY A 141 10.10 -15.45 5.40
CA GLY A 141 10.72 -16.56 6.12
C GLY A 141 10.12 -17.91 5.79
N HIS A 142 8.88 -17.97 5.33
CA HIS A 142 8.21 -19.23 4.99
C HIS A 142 8.30 -19.54 3.48
N ASP A 143 7.99 -18.56 2.63
CA ASP A 143 7.97 -18.74 1.17
C ASP A 143 8.39 -17.43 0.47
N PRO A 144 9.71 -17.23 0.28
CA PRO A 144 10.24 -16.04 -0.36
C PRO A 144 9.72 -15.82 -1.80
N SER A 145 9.41 -16.90 -2.52
CA SER A 145 8.93 -16.81 -3.91
C SER A 145 7.53 -16.21 -4.03
N ASN A 146 6.71 -16.36 -3.00
CA ASN A 146 5.35 -15.83 -2.92
C ASN A 146 5.20 -14.68 -1.89
N SER A 147 6.31 -14.09 -1.46
CA SER A 147 6.32 -12.95 -0.53
C SER A 147 6.19 -11.59 -1.23
N ILE A 148 5.90 -11.58 -2.52
CA ILE A 148 5.84 -10.40 -3.38
C ILE A 148 4.48 -10.34 -4.08
N SER A 149 3.89 -9.14 -4.12
CA SER A 149 2.76 -8.80 -4.99
C SER A 149 3.09 -7.53 -5.77
N SER A 150 2.71 -7.46 -7.05
CA SER A 150 3.01 -6.31 -7.89
C SER A 150 1.85 -5.97 -8.81
N PHE A 151 1.71 -4.68 -9.11
CA PHE A 151 0.77 -4.18 -10.10
C PHE A 151 1.36 -3.00 -10.86
N GLN A 152 0.83 -2.74 -12.05
CA GLN A 152 1.19 -1.60 -12.87
C GLN A 152 0.02 -0.63 -12.98
N LEU A 153 0.32 0.66 -13.03
CA LEU A 153 -0.68 1.70 -13.30
C LEU A 153 -0.11 2.77 -14.23
N SER A 154 -1.00 3.32 -15.06
CA SER A 154 -0.73 4.52 -15.85
C SER A 154 -1.40 5.70 -15.17
N VAL A 155 -0.61 6.70 -14.79
CA VAL A 155 -1.07 7.91 -14.09
C VAL A 155 -1.06 9.07 -15.05
N GLY A 156 -2.18 9.78 -15.12
CA GLY A 156 -2.32 11.00 -15.90
C GLY A 156 -2.59 12.22 -15.06
N SER A 157 -2.65 13.37 -15.70
CA SER A 157 -2.72 14.69 -15.04
C SER A 157 -1.60 14.88 -14.01
N ALA A 158 -0.45 14.27 -14.27
CA ALA A 158 0.69 14.20 -13.37
C ALA A 158 1.90 14.93 -13.98
N GLY A 159 2.99 15.03 -13.23
CA GLY A 159 4.25 15.48 -13.78
C GLY A 159 4.84 14.48 -14.77
N THR A 160 5.58 14.98 -15.74
CA THR A 160 6.20 14.18 -16.83
C THR A 160 7.72 14.09 -16.71
N THR A 161 8.28 14.50 -15.60
CA THR A 161 9.71 14.45 -15.28
C THR A 161 9.91 14.25 -13.78
N ASN A 162 11.09 13.81 -13.37
CA ASN A 162 11.46 13.64 -11.96
C ASN A 162 11.26 14.91 -11.11
N ASN A 163 11.39 16.09 -11.72
CA ASN A 163 11.23 17.37 -11.01
C ASN A 163 9.77 17.80 -10.86
N THR A 164 8.88 17.33 -11.74
CA THR A 164 7.48 17.76 -11.80
C THR A 164 6.50 16.75 -11.22
N VAL A 165 6.88 15.46 -11.19
CA VAL A 165 6.08 14.43 -10.53
C VAL A 165 5.97 14.72 -9.02
N ARG A 166 4.84 14.37 -8.45
CA ARG A 166 4.61 14.48 -7.00
C ARG A 166 4.46 13.10 -6.41
N ILE A 167 5.08 12.91 -5.25
CA ILE A 167 5.01 11.66 -4.51
C ILE A 167 3.63 11.56 -3.86
N PRO A 168 2.87 10.49 -4.08
CA PRO A 168 1.63 10.26 -3.35
C PRO A 168 1.88 10.23 -1.83
N LYS A 169 0.86 10.62 -1.07
CA LYS A 169 0.95 10.75 0.40
C LYS A 169 -0.06 9.83 1.09
N ASN A 170 0.04 9.78 2.41
CA ASN A 170 -0.92 9.10 3.29
C ASN A 170 -1.16 7.65 2.88
N PHE A 171 -0.08 6.92 2.59
CA PHE A 171 -0.20 5.50 2.28
C PHE A 171 -0.79 4.74 3.47
N THR A 172 -1.74 3.87 3.18
CA THR A 172 -2.35 2.97 4.15
C THR A 172 -2.43 1.58 3.54
N LEU A 173 -1.82 0.61 4.17
CA LEU A 173 -1.92 -0.80 3.82
C LEU A 173 -2.86 -1.47 4.83
N ASN A 174 -3.98 -1.99 4.34
CA ASN A 174 -4.89 -2.80 5.15
C ASN A 174 -4.75 -4.25 4.74
N ALA A 175 -4.73 -5.13 5.73
CA ALA A 175 -4.71 -6.57 5.54
C ALA A 175 -5.33 -7.24 6.79
N PRO A 176 -5.75 -8.50 6.70
CA PRO A 176 -6.26 -9.23 7.86
C PRO A 176 -5.24 -9.31 8.99
N GLY A 177 -5.73 -9.21 10.23
CA GLY A 177 -4.89 -9.25 11.44
C GLY A 177 -4.62 -7.85 12.01
N PRO A 178 -3.60 -7.70 12.87
CA PRO A 178 -3.22 -6.41 13.43
C PRO A 178 -2.83 -5.46 12.31
N GLY A 179 -3.29 -4.19 12.39
CA GLY A 179 -3.07 -3.18 11.34
C GLY A 179 -1.59 -2.92 11.05
N TYR A 180 -1.34 -2.35 9.87
CA TYR A 180 -0.02 -1.87 9.46
C TYR A 180 0.00 -0.35 9.53
N THR A 181 1.10 0.21 10.04
CA THR A 181 1.37 1.65 10.02
C THR A 181 2.36 1.95 8.91
N CYS A 182 1.97 2.77 7.95
CA CYS A 182 2.86 3.21 6.88
C CYS A 182 3.63 4.46 7.31
N GLY A 183 4.94 4.42 7.20
CA GLY A 183 5.80 5.59 7.31
C GLY A 183 5.64 6.52 6.09
N PRO A 184 6.17 7.76 6.15
CA PRO A 184 6.16 8.66 5.01
C PRO A 184 6.97 8.08 3.85
N ALA A 185 6.48 8.30 2.61
CA ALA A 185 7.19 7.90 1.41
C ALA A 185 8.55 8.62 1.31
N LYS A 186 9.57 7.91 0.85
CA LYS A 186 10.95 8.42 0.70
C LYS A 186 11.45 8.10 -0.71
N ILE A 187 12.17 9.02 -1.32
CA ILE A 187 12.89 8.76 -2.57
C ILE A 187 14.06 7.83 -2.27
N VAL A 188 14.17 6.76 -3.04
CA VAL A 188 15.22 5.74 -2.93
C VAL A 188 15.91 5.56 -4.28
N LYS A 189 17.02 4.83 -4.31
CA LYS A 189 17.71 4.49 -5.57
C LYS A 189 16.77 3.72 -6.51
N PRO A 190 16.79 4.01 -7.82
CA PRO A 190 15.98 3.35 -8.82
C PRO A 190 16.19 1.85 -8.84
N THR A 191 15.11 1.09 -9.02
CA THR A 191 15.17 -0.37 -9.17
C THR A 191 15.79 -0.71 -10.53
N LYS A 192 16.63 -1.74 -10.53
CA LYS A 192 17.11 -2.39 -11.75
C LYS A 192 16.29 -3.65 -12.00
N PHE A 193 15.68 -3.72 -13.17
CA PHE A 193 14.93 -4.89 -13.65
C PHE A 193 15.82 -5.71 -14.58
N PHE A 194 15.93 -6.99 -14.32
CA PHE A 194 16.71 -7.92 -15.13
C PHE A 194 15.75 -8.80 -15.93
N THR A 195 16.05 -9.05 -17.20
CA THR A 195 15.36 -10.11 -17.94
C THR A 195 15.71 -11.47 -17.33
N PRO A 196 14.85 -12.51 -17.49
CA PRO A 196 15.10 -13.83 -16.93
C PRO A 196 16.43 -14.45 -17.39
N ASP A 197 16.89 -14.11 -18.59
CA ASP A 197 18.17 -14.53 -19.14
C ASP A 197 19.37 -13.65 -18.71
N GLY A 198 19.12 -12.61 -17.91
CA GLY A 198 20.13 -11.67 -17.41
C GLY A 198 20.77 -10.76 -18.45
N ARG A 199 20.37 -10.86 -19.74
CA ARG A 199 21.01 -10.15 -20.86
C ARG A 199 20.65 -8.68 -20.95
N ARG A 200 19.47 -8.32 -20.45
CA ARG A 200 19.00 -6.93 -20.48
C ARG A 200 18.72 -6.43 -19.07
N VAL A 201 19.21 -5.24 -18.81
CA VAL A 201 18.93 -4.51 -17.59
C VAL A 201 18.18 -3.24 -17.96
N THR A 202 17.02 -3.04 -17.38
CA THR A 202 16.27 -1.76 -17.41
C THR A 202 16.24 -1.18 -16.01
N GLN A 203 16.21 0.14 -15.91
CA GLN A 203 16.19 0.83 -14.63
C GLN A 203 14.97 1.73 -14.57
N ALA A 204 14.33 1.80 -13.40
CA ALA A 204 13.29 2.78 -13.15
C ALA A 204 13.83 4.20 -13.34
N MET A 205 12.95 5.11 -13.69
CA MET A 205 13.27 6.53 -13.77
C MET A 205 13.53 7.05 -12.35
N SER A 206 14.55 7.85 -12.19
CA SER A 206 14.94 8.42 -10.88
C SER A 206 14.52 9.89 -10.74
#